data_a01a4d33252e57dd71f033ae485ced26
#
_entry.id   a01a4d33252e57dd71f033ae485ced26
#
_cell.length_a   1.000
_cell.length_b   1.000
_cell.length_c   1.000
_cell.angle_alpha   90.00
_cell.angle_beta   90.00
_cell.angle_gamma   90.00
#
_symmetry.space_group_name_H-M   'P 1'
#
loop_
_entity.id
_entity.type
_entity.pdbx_description
1 polymer ?
#
loop_
_entity_poly.entity_id
_entity_poly.type
_entity_poly.pdbx_seq_one_letter_code
_entity_poly.pdbx_strand_id
1 'polypeptide(L)'
;MASGEQLFETGEGSAAAGGPPPGAPLAARMRPRTIDEFAGQSKLLEPGSALRVAIESGQPHSAVFYGPPGTGKTTLARIIAAEAQGAFEELSAVNAGRAEVRAVIGRAAERRRAGRPTIFFLDEIHRFNKAQQDALLPAVEDGLVTLIGATTENPYFEVNSALLSRTQIYEFGPLAPEEVGDLLRRALGDERGLPAAPPVSEEALEILAQRAGGDARVALAALERAVEATEAADGGEVGVEAVEDALQRKALLYDRAGDKHYDYISAWIKATRGSDVDASIYYLAVMLEGGEDPRFIARRMVIFASEDVGNADPQALVLANAAAQAVDRVGLPECALNLAQAAAYLALAPKSNASTLAISRAGRHVREHGAAEPPPYLQDAHYPGAKP
;
A
#
# COMPACT_ATOMS: atom_id res chain seq x y z
N MET A 1 -46.24 -16.19 3.54
CA MET A 1 -46.03 -16.15 4.99
C MET A 1 -44.66 -16.75 5.26
N ALA A 2 -43.88 -16.11 6.04
CA ALA A 2 -42.53 -16.30 6.52
C ALA A 2 -41.53 -15.31 5.92
N SER A 3 -41.33 -14.36 6.73
CA SER A 3 -40.34 -13.34 6.91
C SER A 3 -38.89 -13.81 6.61
N GLY A 4 -38.26 -13.17 5.62
CA GLY A 4 -36.80 -13.23 5.45
C GLY A 4 -36.16 -12.25 6.42
N GLU A 5 -35.46 -12.79 7.39
CA GLU A 5 -34.66 -12.04 8.32
C GLU A 5 -33.53 -11.29 7.61
N GLN A 6 -33.45 -10.01 7.88
CA GLN A 6 -32.35 -9.15 7.53
C GLN A 6 -31.11 -9.58 8.30
N LEU A 7 -30.13 -10.16 7.62
CA LEU A 7 -28.88 -10.68 8.20
C LEU A 7 -27.73 -9.67 8.24
N PHE A 8 -27.96 -8.43 7.87
CA PHE A 8 -26.97 -7.33 7.99
C PHE A 8 -27.67 -6.08 8.48
N GLU A 9 -27.63 -5.87 9.78
CA GLU A 9 -27.78 -4.54 10.35
C GLU A 9 -26.60 -3.68 9.89
N THR A 10 -26.86 -2.75 8.96
CA THR A 10 -25.96 -1.62 8.73
C THR A 10 -26.00 -0.75 9.97
N GLY A 11 -25.08 -0.98 10.90
CA GLY A 11 -24.92 -0.17 12.07
C GLY A 11 -24.71 1.28 11.66
N GLU A 12 -25.68 2.14 11.91
CA GLU A 12 -25.51 3.57 11.98
C GLU A 12 -24.53 3.86 13.12
N GLY A 13 -23.22 3.93 12.77
CA GLY A 13 -22.14 4.21 13.69
C GLY A 13 -22.16 5.66 14.12
N SER A 14 -22.96 5.96 15.11
CA SER A 14 -22.70 7.08 15.99
C SER A 14 -21.29 6.91 16.55
N ALA A 15 -20.35 7.80 16.20
CA ALA A 15 -19.09 7.98 16.92
C ALA A 15 -19.38 8.64 18.28
N ALA A 16 -20.05 7.92 19.16
CA ALA A 16 -20.21 8.26 20.57
C ALA A 16 -19.24 7.37 21.35
N ALA A 17 -18.36 7.98 22.09
CA ALA A 17 -17.66 7.64 23.34
C ALA A 17 -17.72 6.19 23.90
N GLY A 18 -17.69 5.17 23.07
CA GLY A 18 -17.55 3.78 23.45
C GLY A 18 -16.26 3.23 22.86
N GLY A 19 -15.36 2.74 23.71
CA GLY A 19 -14.15 2.04 23.27
C GLY A 19 -14.49 0.82 22.40
N PRO A 20 -13.49 0.18 21.76
CA PRO A 20 -13.71 -1.03 21.00
C PRO A 20 -14.39 -2.10 21.88
N PRO A 21 -15.21 -3.00 21.26
CA PRO A 21 -15.93 -4.02 22.02
C PRO A 21 -14.97 -4.93 22.80
N PRO A 22 -15.42 -5.54 23.91
CA PRO A 22 -14.63 -6.54 24.61
C PRO A 22 -14.21 -7.65 23.64
N GLY A 23 -12.91 -7.99 23.62
CA GLY A 23 -12.36 -8.98 22.70
C GLY A 23 -11.88 -8.43 21.34
N ALA A 24 -11.91 -7.12 21.14
CA ALA A 24 -11.28 -6.52 19.98
C ALA A 24 -9.74 -6.73 20.00
N PRO A 25 -9.10 -6.89 18.86
CA PRO A 25 -7.64 -7.03 18.77
C PRO A 25 -6.90 -5.90 19.47
N LEU A 26 -5.76 -6.20 20.10
CA LEU A 26 -4.95 -5.22 20.86
C LEU A 26 -4.66 -3.96 20.05
N ALA A 27 -4.34 -4.08 18.77
CA ALA A 27 -4.10 -2.95 17.87
C ALA A 27 -5.33 -2.02 17.71
N ALA A 28 -6.54 -2.55 17.86
CA ALA A 28 -7.75 -1.73 17.84
C ALA A 28 -8.01 -1.08 19.21
N ARG A 29 -7.76 -1.79 20.31
CA ARG A 29 -7.90 -1.30 21.68
C ARG A 29 -6.90 -0.20 22.00
N MET A 30 -5.65 -0.35 21.54
CA MET A 30 -4.55 0.59 21.77
C MET A 30 -4.51 1.76 20.76
N ARG A 31 -5.52 1.88 19.90
CA ARG A 31 -5.57 2.99 18.93
C ARG A 31 -5.56 4.33 19.65
N PRO A 32 -4.60 5.23 19.31
CA PRO A 32 -4.54 6.59 19.84
C PRO A 32 -5.86 7.35 19.67
N ARG A 33 -6.27 8.07 20.70
CA ARG A 33 -7.50 8.87 20.73
C ARG A 33 -7.23 10.36 20.60
N THR A 34 -6.04 10.78 20.99
CA THR A 34 -5.56 12.16 20.92
C THR A 34 -4.23 12.22 20.18
N ILE A 35 -3.84 13.42 19.77
CA ILE A 35 -2.56 13.65 19.11
C ILE A 35 -1.38 13.34 20.05
N ASP A 36 -1.53 13.52 21.35
CA ASP A 36 -0.49 13.27 22.35
C ASP A 36 -0.26 11.77 22.59
N GLU A 37 -1.26 10.94 22.32
CA GLU A 37 -1.12 9.48 22.30
C GLU A 37 -0.48 8.96 21.02
N PHE A 38 -0.40 9.79 19.97
CA PHE A 38 0.03 9.35 18.64
C PHE A 38 1.53 9.12 18.61
N ALA A 39 1.96 7.91 18.25
CA ALA A 39 3.37 7.55 18.18
C ALA A 39 3.92 7.83 16.76
N GLY A 40 5.14 8.34 16.70
CA GLY A 40 5.85 8.59 15.45
C GLY A 40 5.37 9.83 14.69
N GLN A 41 5.81 9.91 13.44
CA GLN A 41 5.50 11.01 12.52
C GLN A 41 5.89 12.39 13.06
N SER A 42 6.97 12.47 13.84
CA SER A 42 7.43 13.68 14.54
C SER A 42 7.57 14.90 13.60
N LYS A 43 8.02 14.69 12.36
CA LYS A 43 8.13 15.76 11.36
C LYS A 43 6.79 16.30 10.89
N LEU A 44 5.78 15.45 10.77
CA LEU A 44 4.43 15.86 10.34
C LEU A 44 3.68 16.56 11.46
N LEU A 45 3.95 16.17 12.70
CA LEU A 45 3.22 16.60 13.90
C LEU A 45 4.06 17.50 14.80
N GLU A 46 5.16 18.06 14.32
CA GLU A 46 5.94 19.04 15.08
C GLU A 46 5.10 20.30 15.37
N PRO A 47 5.32 20.96 16.52
CA PRO A 47 4.63 22.20 16.83
C PRO A 47 4.82 23.24 15.72
N GLY A 48 3.71 23.79 15.22
CA GLY A 48 3.70 24.77 14.13
C GLY A 48 3.69 24.19 12.72
N SER A 49 3.75 22.88 12.53
CA SER A 49 3.52 22.28 11.22
C SER A 49 2.10 22.53 10.74
N ALA A 50 1.91 22.63 9.41
CA ALA A 50 0.60 22.91 8.83
C ALA A 50 -0.47 21.89 9.25
N LEU A 51 -0.11 20.61 9.33
CA LEU A 51 -1.01 19.54 9.74
C LEU A 51 -1.37 19.66 11.22
N ARG A 52 -0.37 19.89 12.09
CA ARG A 52 -0.59 20.06 13.54
C ARG A 52 -1.50 21.26 13.84
N VAL A 53 -1.23 22.39 13.21
CA VAL A 53 -2.05 23.62 13.37
C VAL A 53 -3.49 23.39 12.90
N ALA A 54 -3.69 22.69 11.76
CA ALA A 54 -5.02 22.36 11.25
C ALA A 54 -5.80 21.44 12.21
N ILE A 55 -5.12 20.50 12.87
CA ILE A 55 -5.72 19.63 13.88
C ILE A 55 -6.10 20.43 15.11
N GLU A 56 -5.17 21.16 15.70
CA GLU A 56 -5.38 21.92 16.93
C GLU A 56 -6.42 23.04 16.78
N SER A 57 -6.53 23.63 15.59
CA SER A 57 -7.57 24.63 15.29
C SER A 57 -8.95 24.04 15.01
N GLY A 58 -9.06 22.71 14.86
CA GLY A 58 -10.31 22.05 14.45
C GLY A 58 -10.75 22.39 13.03
N GLN A 59 -9.84 22.92 12.18
CA GLN A 59 -10.11 23.30 10.80
C GLN A 59 -9.25 22.48 9.82
N PRO A 60 -9.53 21.19 9.69
CA PRO A 60 -8.76 20.35 8.80
C PRO A 60 -9.02 20.67 7.33
N HIS A 61 -8.00 20.48 6.51
CA HIS A 61 -8.08 20.57 5.05
C HIS A 61 -8.05 19.18 4.42
N SER A 62 -8.48 19.09 3.17
CA SER A 62 -8.42 17.83 2.43
C SER A 62 -6.97 17.41 2.17
N ALA A 63 -6.68 16.12 2.34
CA ALA A 63 -5.32 15.58 2.33
C ALA A 63 -5.27 14.18 1.72
N VAL A 64 -4.09 13.80 1.25
CA VAL A 64 -3.73 12.43 0.93
C VAL A 64 -2.61 11.98 1.86
N PHE A 65 -2.88 10.95 2.66
CA PHE A 65 -1.91 10.30 3.54
C PHE A 65 -1.29 9.13 2.81
N TYR A 66 -0.01 9.21 2.56
CA TYR A 66 0.76 8.24 1.81
C TYR A 66 1.85 7.63 2.69
N GLY A 67 2.06 6.32 2.56
CA GLY A 67 3.14 5.60 3.25
C GLY A 67 2.77 4.19 3.69
N PRO A 68 3.72 3.45 4.30
CA PRO A 68 3.57 2.04 4.66
C PRO A 68 2.36 1.73 5.53
N PRO A 69 1.88 0.47 5.55
CA PRO A 69 0.81 0.05 6.45
C PRO A 69 1.24 0.19 7.91
N GLY A 70 0.27 0.31 8.82
CA GLY A 70 0.52 0.36 10.26
C GLY A 70 1.13 1.64 10.82
N THR A 71 1.36 2.66 9.99
CA THR A 71 1.98 3.94 10.36
C THR A 71 1.01 4.97 10.96
N GLY A 72 -0.27 4.63 11.11
CA GLY A 72 -1.26 5.45 11.79
C GLY A 72 -2.16 6.33 10.91
N LYS A 73 -2.16 6.19 9.57
CA LYS A 73 -2.98 7.01 8.64
C LYS A 73 -4.46 7.08 9.04
N THR A 74 -5.12 5.94 9.19
CA THR A 74 -6.53 5.87 9.63
C THR A 74 -6.74 6.44 11.04
N THR A 75 -5.77 6.22 11.93
CA THR A 75 -5.81 6.72 13.31
C THR A 75 -5.77 8.23 13.34
N LEU A 76 -4.84 8.84 12.59
CA LEU A 76 -4.74 10.31 12.53
C LEU A 76 -6.00 10.92 11.90
N ALA A 77 -6.58 10.30 10.87
CA ALA A 77 -7.83 10.77 10.29
C ALA A 77 -9.00 10.78 11.31
N ARG A 78 -9.04 9.79 12.20
CA ARG A 78 -10.04 9.75 13.29
C ARG A 78 -9.80 10.83 14.35
N ILE A 79 -8.55 11.08 14.72
CA ILE A 79 -8.18 12.18 15.63
C ILE A 79 -8.58 13.52 15.01
N ILE A 80 -8.29 13.76 13.74
CA ILE A 80 -8.70 14.95 13.01
C ILE A 80 -10.22 15.15 13.07
N ALA A 81 -10.98 14.09 12.86
CA ALA A 81 -12.44 14.18 12.92
C ALA A 81 -12.95 14.49 14.34
N ALA A 82 -12.31 13.95 15.37
CA ALA A 82 -12.65 14.22 16.76
C ALA A 82 -12.37 15.68 17.13
N GLU A 83 -11.18 16.19 16.81
CA GLU A 83 -10.80 17.58 17.06
C GLU A 83 -11.67 18.58 16.30
N ALA A 84 -12.04 18.27 15.07
CA ALA A 84 -12.97 19.08 14.27
C ALA A 84 -14.44 18.96 14.71
N GLN A 85 -14.75 18.14 15.73
CA GLN A 85 -16.13 17.78 16.12
C GLN A 85 -16.99 17.33 14.92
N GLY A 86 -16.34 16.76 13.92
CA GLY A 86 -16.91 16.31 12.67
C GLY A 86 -17.53 14.93 12.75
N ALA A 87 -18.36 14.60 11.77
CA ALA A 87 -18.75 13.22 11.53
C ALA A 87 -17.65 12.51 10.75
N PHE A 88 -17.25 11.33 11.21
CA PHE A 88 -16.27 10.49 10.51
C PHE A 88 -16.99 9.46 9.63
N GLU A 89 -16.80 9.55 8.34
CA GLU A 89 -17.28 8.58 7.34
C GLU A 89 -16.08 7.83 6.78
N GLU A 90 -16.10 6.52 6.87
CA GLU A 90 -14.99 5.67 6.41
C GLU A 90 -15.47 4.73 5.32
N LEU A 91 -14.78 4.73 4.19
CA LEU A 91 -14.95 3.75 3.13
C LEU A 91 -13.59 3.17 2.74
N SER A 92 -13.60 1.89 2.37
CA SER A 92 -12.46 1.27 1.70
C SER A 92 -12.73 1.20 0.20
N ALA A 93 -11.83 1.75 -0.60
CA ALA A 93 -11.93 1.72 -2.06
C ALA A 93 -11.85 0.30 -2.65
N VAL A 94 -11.43 -0.69 -1.86
CA VAL A 94 -11.44 -2.10 -2.27
C VAL A 94 -12.86 -2.63 -2.42
N ASN A 95 -13.78 -2.22 -1.52
CA ASN A 95 -15.13 -2.77 -1.44
C ASN A 95 -16.22 -1.76 -1.83
N ALA A 96 -15.87 -0.47 -1.96
CA ALA A 96 -16.82 0.59 -2.24
C ALA A 96 -16.87 0.96 -3.72
N GLY A 97 -18.04 1.38 -4.18
CA GLY A 97 -18.26 1.91 -5.52
C GLY A 97 -18.85 3.33 -5.50
N ARG A 98 -19.35 3.77 -6.66
CA ARG A 98 -19.96 5.11 -6.80
C ARG A 98 -21.21 5.31 -5.96
N ALA A 99 -21.96 4.23 -5.66
CA ALA A 99 -23.19 4.30 -4.89
C ALA A 99 -22.88 4.67 -3.43
N GLU A 100 -21.89 4.02 -2.83
CA GLU A 100 -21.43 4.26 -1.46
C GLU A 100 -20.87 5.68 -1.31
N VAL A 101 -20.07 6.14 -2.28
CA VAL A 101 -19.56 7.51 -2.31
C VAL A 101 -20.71 8.53 -2.34
N ARG A 102 -21.72 8.33 -3.19
CA ARG A 102 -22.89 9.21 -3.26
C ARG A 102 -23.70 9.21 -1.97
N ALA A 103 -23.83 8.06 -1.31
CA ALA A 103 -24.51 7.97 -0.02
C ALA A 103 -23.78 8.78 1.05
N VAL A 104 -22.43 8.72 1.13
CA VAL A 104 -21.63 9.56 2.03
C VAL A 104 -21.84 11.04 1.74
N ILE A 105 -21.76 11.43 0.46
CA ILE A 105 -21.97 12.83 0.03
C ILE A 105 -23.37 13.32 0.41
N GLY A 106 -24.40 12.48 0.24
CA GLY A 106 -25.78 12.80 0.66
C GLY A 106 -25.89 13.06 2.15
N ARG A 107 -25.33 12.17 3.00
CA ARG A 107 -25.30 12.37 4.46
C ARG A 107 -24.48 13.61 4.86
N ALA A 108 -23.40 13.89 4.15
CA ALA A 108 -22.58 15.10 4.39
C ALA A 108 -23.39 16.38 4.12
N ALA A 109 -24.21 16.40 3.06
CA ALA A 109 -25.07 17.53 2.73
C ALA A 109 -26.13 17.79 3.82
N GLU A 110 -26.71 16.75 4.40
CA GLU A 110 -27.66 16.85 5.51
C GLU A 110 -26.96 17.40 6.76
N ARG A 111 -25.79 16.88 7.13
CA ARG A 111 -25.01 17.32 8.30
C ARG A 111 -24.54 18.77 8.16
N ARG A 112 -24.14 19.19 6.97
CA ARG A 112 -23.72 20.57 6.72
C ARG A 112 -24.85 21.56 6.98
N ARG A 113 -26.12 21.20 6.67
CA ARG A 113 -27.30 22.03 7.00
C ARG A 113 -27.49 22.19 8.52
N ALA A 114 -27.05 21.18 9.28
CA ALA A 114 -27.04 21.20 10.74
C ALA A 114 -25.75 21.79 11.34
N GLY A 115 -24.86 22.39 10.53
CA GLY A 115 -23.62 23.02 10.98
C GLY A 115 -22.52 22.03 11.39
N ARG A 116 -22.64 20.74 11.04
CA ARG A 116 -21.66 19.72 11.40
C ARG A 116 -20.79 19.33 10.21
N PRO A 117 -19.45 19.47 10.27
CA PRO A 117 -18.55 19.06 9.21
C PRO A 117 -18.49 17.53 9.06
N THR A 118 -18.14 17.07 7.87
CA THR A 118 -17.92 15.65 7.60
C THR A 118 -16.50 15.43 7.12
N ILE A 119 -15.75 14.59 7.85
CA ILE A 119 -14.45 14.09 7.46
C ILE A 119 -14.68 12.76 6.74
N PHE A 120 -14.38 12.73 5.46
CA PHE A 120 -14.53 11.55 4.64
C PHE A 120 -13.17 10.88 4.46
N PHE A 121 -12.95 9.78 5.16
CA PHE A 121 -11.77 8.95 5.05
C PHE A 121 -11.99 7.87 3.99
N LEU A 122 -11.16 7.90 2.95
CA LEU A 122 -11.17 6.90 1.87
C LEU A 122 -9.87 6.10 1.92
N ASP A 123 -9.95 4.88 2.46
CA ASP A 123 -8.81 3.98 2.53
C ASP A 123 -8.52 3.35 1.16
N GLU A 124 -7.23 3.16 0.85
CA GLU A 124 -6.73 2.62 -0.42
C GLU A 124 -7.25 3.36 -1.65
N ILE A 125 -7.24 4.71 -1.62
CA ILE A 125 -7.80 5.58 -2.67
C ILE A 125 -7.29 5.23 -4.08
N HIS A 126 -6.09 4.67 -4.21
CA HIS A 126 -5.51 4.22 -5.47
C HIS A 126 -6.30 3.07 -6.15
N ARG A 127 -7.14 2.34 -5.40
CA ARG A 127 -8.03 1.30 -5.95
C ARG A 127 -9.22 1.87 -6.70
N PHE A 128 -9.55 3.13 -6.51
CA PHE A 128 -10.57 3.79 -7.30
C PHE A 128 -10.04 4.15 -8.69
N ASN A 129 -10.81 3.80 -9.72
CA ASN A 129 -10.51 4.27 -11.07
C ASN A 129 -10.76 5.79 -11.20
N LYS A 130 -10.24 6.40 -12.27
CA LYS A 130 -10.34 7.85 -12.51
C LYS A 130 -11.76 8.39 -12.38
N ALA A 131 -12.75 7.69 -12.93
CA ALA A 131 -14.13 8.12 -12.89
C ALA A 131 -14.81 8.00 -11.50
N GLN A 132 -14.27 7.15 -10.62
CA GLN A 132 -14.68 7.08 -9.22
C GLN A 132 -14.03 8.21 -8.40
N GLN A 133 -12.76 8.50 -8.68
CA GLN A 133 -12.07 9.64 -8.07
C GLN A 133 -12.68 10.98 -8.51
N ASP A 134 -13.06 11.12 -9.79
CA ASP A 134 -13.76 12.32 -10.30
C ASP A 134 -15.09 12.58 -9.60
N ALA A 135 -15.77 11.54 -9.14
CA ALA A 135 -17.04 11.68 -8.41
C ALA A 135 -16.89 12.37 -7.03
N LEU A 136 -15.66 12.44 -6.49
CA LEU A 136 -15.35 13.13 -5.24
C LEU A 136 -15.14 14.64 -5.43
N LEU A 137 -14.71 15.06 -6.63
CA LEU A 137 -14.28 16.44 -6.91
C LEU A 137 -15.32 17.51 -6.49
N PRO A 138 -16.60 17.43 -6.88
CA PRO A 138 -17.56 18.47 -6.52
C PRO A 138 -17.71 18.60 -4.98
N ALA A 139 -17.73 17.49 -4.27
CA ALA A 139 -17.90 17.51 -2.81
C ALA A 139 -16.67 18.07 -2.07
N VAL A 140 -15.46 17.89 -2.64
CA VAL A 140 -14.22 18.46 -2.11
C VAL A 140 -14.12 19.95 -2.46
N GLU A 141 -14.42 20.34 -3.72
CA GLU A 141 -14.40 21.73 -4.20
C GLU A 141 -15.36 22.64 -3.42
N ASP A 142 -16.59 22.16 -3.21
CA ASP A 142 -17.61 22.88 -2.46
C ASP A 142 -17.37 22.87 -0.93
N GLY A 143 -16.33 22.20 -0.46
CA GLY A 143 -16.06 22.00 0.98
C GLY A 143 -17.19 21.27 1.69
N LEU A 144 -17.96 20.44 0.97
CA LEU A 144 -19.02 19.63 1.54
C LEU A 144 -18.47 18.52 2.43
N VAL A 145 -17.34 17.98 2.04
CA VAL A 145 -16.54 17.03 2.84
C VAL A 145 -15.09 17.51 2.90
N THR A 146 -14.42 17.24 4.02
CA THR A 146 -12.96 17.23 4.10
C THR A 146 -12.51 15.83 3.76
N LEU A 147 -11.91 15.64 2.58
CA LEU A 147 -11.43 14.35 2.11
C LEU A 147 -10.07 14.04 2.71
N ILE A 148 -9.93 12.87 3.33
CA ILE A 148 -8.64 12.30 3.70
C ILE A 148 -8.50 10.97 2.95
N GLY A 149 -7.77 10.98 1.83
CA GLY A 149 -7.42 9.76 1.11
C GLY A 149 -6.22 9.09 1.77
N ALA A 150 -6.25 7.78 1.97
CA ALA A 150 -5.08 7.01 2.40
C ALA A 150 -4.62 6.07 1.29
N THR A 151 -3.31 5.92 1.15
CA THR A 151 -2.71 5.01 0.17
C THR A 151 -1.36 4.51 0.66
N THR A 152 -0.98 3.32 0.23
CA THR A 152 0.38 2.78 0.36
C THR A 152 1.20 3.04 -0.90
N GLU A 153 0.58 3.44 -2.00
CA GLU A 153 1.22 3.68 -3.30
C GLU A 153 1.47 5.18 -3.54
N ASN A 154 2.45 5.51 -4.37
CA ASN A 154 2.82 6.90 -4.64
C ASN A 154 1.64 7.67 -5.26
N PRO A 155 1.08 8.67 -4.56
CA PRO A 155 -0.12 9.36 -4.98
C PRO A 155 0.02 10.12 -6.30
N TYR A 156 1.22 10.52 -6.67
CA TYR A 156 1.46 11.24 -7.94
C TYR A 156 1.21 10.39 -9.18
N PHE A 157 1.22 9.06 -9.05
CA PHE A 157 0.94 8.14 -10.16
C PHE A 157 -0.49 7.60 -10.13
N GLU A 158 -1.05 7.44 -8.93
CA GLU A 158 -2.29 6.68 -8.73
C GLU A 158 -3.50 7.58 -8.46
N VAL A 159 -3.29 8.77 -7.91
CA VAL A 159 -4.38 9.70 -7.61
C VAL A 159 -4.53 10.71 -8.74
N ASN A 160 -5.78 10.98 -9.12
CA ASN A 160 -6.12 11.94 -10.15
C ASN A 160 -5.53 13.33 -9.83
N SER A 161 -4.87 13.93 -10.82
CA SER A 161 -4.24 15.26 -10.69
C SER A 161 -5.23 16.37 -10.25
N ALA A 162 -6.51 16.24 -10.62
CA ALA A 162 -7.56 17.17 -10.17
C ALA A 162 -7.84 17.05 -8.66
N LEU A 163 -7.77 15.87 -8.06
CA LEU A 163 -7.84 15.69 -6.61
C LEU A 163 -6.55 16.16 -5.93
N LEU A 164 -5.39 15.82 -6.49
CA LEU A 164 -4.10 16.24 -5.94
C LEU A 164 -3.96 17.77 -5.86
N SER A 165 -4.50 18.51 -6.84
CA SER A 165 -4.46 19.99 -6.83
C SER A 165 -5.33 20.61 -5.71
N ARG A 166 -6.20 19.83 -5.06
CA ARG A 166 -7.13 20.24 -4.00
C ARG A 166 -6.84 19.61 -2.65
N THR A 167 -5.79 18.81 -2.58
CA THR A 167 -5.39 18.08 -1.37
C THR A 167 -3.93 18.37 -1.05
N GLN A 168 -3.56 18.30 0.22
CA GLN A 168 -2.16 18.28 0.63
C GLN A 168 -1.69 16.84 0.80
N ILE A 169 -0.46 16.55 0.36
CA ILE A 169 0.12 15.23 0.47
C ILE A 169 1.00 15.21 1.73
N TYR A 170 0.76 14.21 2.59
CA TYR A 170 1.55 13.96 3.78
C TYR A 170 2.12 12.55 3.72
N GLU A 171 3.45 12.47 3.74
CA GLU A 171 4.19 11.22 3.70
C GLU A 171 4.40 10.68 5.12
N PHE A 172 3.90 9.48 5.38
CA PHE A 172 4.06 8.77 6.63
C PHE A 172 5.25 7.81 6.52
N GLY A 173 6.23 7.99 7.38
CA GLY A 173 7.35 7.05 7.52
C GLY A 173 6.98 5.82 8.36
N PRO A 174 7.74 4.71 8.23
CA PRO A 174 7.65 3.61 9.18
C PRO A 174 8.02 4.13 10.58
N LEU A 175 7.42 3.55 11.62
CA LEU A 175 7.78 3.86 13.00
C LEU A 175 9.22 3.38 13.28
N ALA A 176 9.98 4.19 14.02
CA ALA A 176 11.28 3.77 14.51
C ALA A 176 11.14 2.62 15.54
N PRO A 177 12.14 1.72 15.66
CA PRO A 177 12.07 0.64 16.65
C PRO A 177 11.81 1.12 18.07
N GLU A 178 12.36 2.26 18.45
CA GLU A 178 12.18 2.91 19.77
C GLU A 178 10.69 3.30 19.97
N GLU A 179 10.07 3.89 18.95
CA GLU A 179 8.66 4.30 18.96
C GLU A 179 7.73 3.09 19.05
N VAL A 180 8.07 1.99 18.37
CA VAL A 180 7.34 0.72 18.48
C VAL A 180 7.52 0.13 19.87
N GLY A 181 8.73 0.13 20.42
CA GLY A 181 9.02 -0.33 21.78
C GLY A 181 8.20 0.41 22.84
N ASP A 182 8.13 1.74 22.74
CA ASP A 182 7.31 2.56 23.64
C ASP A 182 5.82 2.25 23.52
N LEU A 183 5.34 2.00 22.30
CA LEU A 183 3.96 1.58 22.07
C LEU A 183 3.66 0.21 22.71
N LEU A 184 4.58 -0.75 22.63
CA LEU A 184 4.44 -2.06 23.25
C LEU A 184 4.44 -1.97 24.79
N ARG A 185 5.36 -1.20 25.37
CA ARG A 185 5.39 -0.95 26.84
C ARG A 185 4.11 -0.28 27.31
N ARG A 186 3.61 0.70 26.57
CA ARG A 186 2.32 1.33 26.86
C ARG A 186 1.18 0.32 26.80
N ALA A 187 1.18 -0.59 25.85
CA ALA A 187 0.14 -1.62 25.72
C ALA A 187 0.13 -2.61 26.90
N LEU A 188 1.27 -2.86 27.52
CA LEU A 188 1.36 -3.69 28.74
C LEU A 188 0.85 -2.98 30.00
N GLY A 189 0.94 -1.63 30.06
CA GLY A 189 0.54 -0.85 31.24
C GLY A 189 -0.83 -0.17 31.14
N ASP A 190 -1.43 -0.06 29.95
CA ASP A 190 -2.71 0.63 29.74
C ASP A 190 -3.88 -0.33 30.01
N GLU A 191 -4.94 0.16 30.66
CA GLU A 191 -6.17 -0.61 30.93
C GLU A 191 -6.83 -1.12 29.63
N ARG A 192 -6.64 -0.42 28.53
CA ARG A 192 -7.10 -0.85 27.19
C ARG A 192 -6.25 -1.97 26.60
N GLY A 193 -5.06 -2.17 27.13
CA GLY A 193 -4.06 -3.08 26.64
C GLY A 193 -4.09 -4.45 27.28
N LEU A 194 -2.96 -4.82 27.87
CA LEU A 194 -2.70 -6.14 28.49
C LEU A 194 -2.18 -5.98 29.93
N PRO A 195 -2.90 -5.27 30.82
CA PRO A 195 -2.39 -4.94 32.17
C PRO A 195 -2.22 -6.17 33.07
N ALA A 196 -2.85 -7.30 32.73
CA ALA A 196 -2.76 -8.55 33.46
C ALA A 196 -1.83 -9.58 32.77
N ALA A 197 -1.10 -9.18 31.73
CA ALA A 197 -0.19 -10.06 31.01
C ALA A 197 0.93 -10.57 31.94
N PRO A 198 1.46 -11.76 31.69
CA PRO A 198 2.71 -12.21 32.27
C PRO A 198 3.84 -11.20 32.01
N PRO A 199 4.89 -11.17 32.83
CA PRO A 199 6.06 -10.35 32.53
C PRO A 199 6.59 -10.62 31.13
N VAL A 200 6.93 -9.57 30.40
CA VAL A 200 7.53 -9.65 29.05
C VAL A 200 8.99 -9.18 29.16
N SER A 201 9.92 -9.98 28.69
CA SER A 201 11.33 -9.61 28.75
C SER A 201 11.63 -8.41 27.84
N GLU A 202 12.57 -7.54 28.26
CA GLU A 202 12.98 -6.39 27.42
C GLU A 202 13.57 -6.85 26.08
N GLU A 203 14.29 -7.97 26.05
CA GLU A 203 14.81 -8.56 24.82
C GLU A 203 13.70 -8.96 23.86
N ALA A 204 12.60 -9.53 24.37
CA ALA A 204 11.42 -9.87 23.56
C ALA A 204 10.75 -8.60 22.97
N LEU A 205 10.64 -7.52 23.74
CA LEU A 205 10.12 -6.24 23.26
C LEU A 205 11.01 -5.62 22.19
N GLU A 206 12.33 -5.67 22.34
CA GLU A 206 13.28 -5.19 21.35
C GLU A 206 13.20 -5.98 20.03
N ILE A 207 13.08 -7.30 20.10
CA ILE A 207 12.89 -8.15 18.91
C ILE A 207 11.58 -7.82 18.20
N LEU A 208 10.47 -7.65 18.94
CA LEU A 208 9.20 -7.23 18.38
C LEU A 208 9.33 -5.87 17.68
N ALA A 209 9.96 -4.91 18.33
CA ALA A 209 10.12 -3.57 17.80
C ALA A 209 10.95 -3.56 16.50
N GLN A 210 12.04 -4.33 16.45
CA GLN A 210 12.90 -4.42 15.29
C GLN A 210 12.24 -5.17 14.13
N ARG A 211 11.63 -6.35 14.41
CA ARG A 211 11.09 -7.22 13.37
C ARG A 211 9.68 -6.82 12.87
N ALA A 212 8.99 -5.92 13.58
CA ALA A 212 7.72 -5.36 13.10
C ALA A 212 7.87 -4.47 11.86
N GLY A 213 9.09 -4.06 11.51
CA GLY A 213 9.36 -3.24 10.32
C GLY A 213 8.67 -1.87 10.33
N GLY A 214 8.41 -1.31 11.52
CA GLY A 214 7.72 -0.04 11.70
C GLY A 214 6.20 -0.09 11.58
N ASP A 215 5.60 -1.29 11.52
CA ASP A 215 4.14 -1.50 11.52
C ASP A 215 3.63 -1.76 12.94
N ALA A 216 2.98 -0.76 13.55
CA ALA A 216 2.41 -0.86 14.90
C ALA A 216 1.36 -1.97 15.04
N ARG A 217 0.58 -2.26 13.99
CA ARG A 217 -0.43 -3.33 14.02
C ARG A 217 0.21 -4.71 14.09
N VAL A 218 1.31 -4.89 13.36
CA VAL A 218 2.09 -6.13 13.39
C VAL A 218 2.69 -6.35 14.77
N ALA A 219 3.32 -5.31 15.34
CA ALA A 219 3.94 -5.36 16.66
C ALA A 219 2.93 -5.73 17.76
N LEU A 220 1.82 -5.00 17.82
CA LEU A 220 0.77 -5.22 18.83
C LEU A 220 0.09 -6.57 18.67
N ALA A 221 -0.20 -7.02 17.44
CA ALA A 221 -0.80 -8.31 17.21
C ALA A 221 0.16 -9.48 17.53
N ALA A 222 1.46 -9.29 17.35
CA ALA A 222 2.45 -10.29 17.73
C ALA A 222 2.61 -10.37 19.27
N LEU A 223 2.63 -9.20 19.94
CA LEU A 223 2.62 -9.15 21.40
C LEU A 223 1.39 -9.88 22.01
N GLU A 224 0.18 -9.56 21.51
CA GLU A 224 -1.07 -10.17 21.98
C GLU A 224 -1.00 -11.71 21.86
N ARG A 225 -0.55 -12.23 20.72
CA ARG A 225 -0.41 -13.69 20.51
C ARG A 225 0.68 -14.32 21.37
N ALA A 226 1.82 -13.64 21.58
CA ALA A 226 2.88 -14.16 22.43
C ALA A 226 2.41 -14.27 23.90
N VAL A 227 1.65 -13.29 24.37
CA VAL A 227 1.02 -13.30 25.71
C VAL A 227 0.01 -14.44 25.81
N GLU A 228 -0.93 -14.57 24.87
CA GLU A 228 -1.93 -15.64 24.86
C GLU A 228 -1.29 -17.04 24.83
N ALA A 229 -0.22 -17.22 24.04
CA ALA A 229 0.50 -18.50 23.98
C ALA A 229 1.21 -18.84 25.29
N THR A 230 1.79 -17.85 25.96
CA THR A 230 2.47 -18.02 27.25
C THR A 230 1.45 -18.33 28.37
N GLU A 231 0.31 -17.63 28.39
CA GLU A 231 -0.78 -17.91 29.35
C GLU A 231 -1.34 -19.33 29.18
N ALA A 232 -1.51 -19.80 27.93
CA ALA A 232 -1.98 -21.15 27.64
C ALA A 232 -1.00 -22.24 28.03
N ALA A 233 0.28 -21.94 28.22
CA ALA A 233 1.36 -22.86 28.62
C ALA A 233 1.65 -22.83 30.12
N ASP A 234 0.66 -22.52 30.97
CA ASP A 234 0.75 -22.44 32.46
C ASP A 234 1.59 -21.25 33.00
N GLY A 235 1.78 -20.21 32.23
CA GLY A 235 2.35 -18.98 32.69
C GLY A 235 3.88 -18.98 32.76
N GLY A 236 4.44 -17.82 32.93
CA GLY A 236 5.87 -17.59 32.96
C GLY A 236 6.17 -16.22 32.43
N GLU A 237 7.40 -15.99 32.04
CA GLU A 237 7.80 -14.80 31.32
C GLU A 237 7.61 -15.00 29.82
N VAL A 238 7.06 -13.99 29.12
CA VAL A 238 7.03 -13.96 27.65
C VAL A 238 8.44 -13.68 27.15
N GLY A 239 9.13 -14.74 26.75
CA GLY A 239 10.51 -14.66 26.27
C GLY A 239 10.60 -14.52 24.76
N VAL A 240 11.84 -14.52 24.28
CA VAL A 240 12.19 -14.38 22.86
C VAL A 240 11.54 -15.45 21.99
N GLU A 241 11.51 -16.70 22.43
CA GLU A 241 10.97 -17.82 21.66
C GLU A 241 9.46 -17.63 21.35
N ALA A 242 8.67 -17.22 22.35
CA ALA A 242 7.24 -16.97 22.18
C ALA A 242 6.97 -15.83 21.18
N VAL A 243 7.82 -14.81 21.20
CA VAL A 243 7.73 -13.67 20.29
C VAL A 243 8.16 -14.04 18.88
N GLU A 244 9.21 -14.82 18.73
CA GLU A 244 9.66 -15.31 17.42
C GLU A 244 8.59 -16.18 16.77
N ASP A 245 7.97 -17.09 17.49
CA ASP A 245 6.86 -17.89 17.02
C ASP A 245 5.65 -17.04 16.62
N ALA A 246 5.32 -16.04 17.42
CA ALA A 246 4.23 -15.11 17.11
C ALA A 246 4.50 -14.28 15.84
N LEU A 247 5.76 -13.95 15.56
CA LEU A 247 6.19 -13.24 14.36
C LEU A 247 6.32 -14.16 13.13
N GLN A 248 6.86 -15.39 13.29
CA GLN A 248 7.10 -16.32 12.17
C GLN A 248 5.83 -16.67 11.39
N ARG A 249 4.68 -16.77 12.04
CA ARG A 249 3.40 -16.99 11.36
C ARG A 249 2.99 -15.84 10.43
N LYS A 250 3.69 -14.70 10.45
CA LYS A 250 3.39 -13.51 9.65
C LYS A 250 4.54 -13.00 8.77
N ALA A 251 5.76 -13.47 8.97
CA ALA A 251 6.92 -13.12 8.14
C ALA A 251 6.77 -13.53 6.67
N LEU A 252 5.76 -14.36 6.36
CA LEU A 252 5.36 -14.73 5.00
C LEU A 252 4.34 -13.76 4.35
N LEU A 253 3.96 -12.68 5.03
CA LEU A 253 3.12 -11.64 4.43
C LEU A 253 3.99 -10.49 3.93
N TYR A 254 4.68 -10.74 2.83
CA TYR A 254 5.14 -9.75 1.89
C TYR A 254 3.96 -8.84 1.54
N ASP A 255 4.13 -7.53 1.74
CA ASP A 255 3.11 -6.55 1.40
C ASP A 255 3.03 -6.45 -0.13
N ARG A 256 2.13 -7.24 -0.73
CA ARG A 256 1.89 -7.29 -2.18
C ARG A 256 1.37 -5.97 -2.75
N ALA A 257 1.03 -5.01 -1.92
CA ALA A 257 0.41 -3.75 -2.30
C ALA A 257 1.20 -2.52 -1.86
N GLY A 258 2.42 -2.67 -1.29
CA GLY A 258 3.20 -1.56 -0.77
C GLY A 258 4.43 -1.20 -1.61
N ASP A 259 5.07 -0.07 -1.30
CA ASP A 259 6.28 0.46 -1.97
C ASP A 259 7.44 -0.54 -2.02
N LYS A 260 7.54 -1.47 -1.05
CA LYS A 260 8.58 -2.52 -1.03
C LYS A 260 8.51 -3.45 -2.24
N HIS A 261 7.32 -3.72 -2.77
CA HIS A 261 7.14 -4.45 -4.01
C HIS A 261 7.87 -3.78 -5.18
N TYR A 262 7.72 -2.45 -5.32
CA TYR A 262 8.40 -1.67 -6.35
C TYR A 262 9.90 -1.53 -6.06
N ASP A 263 10.32 -1.46 -4.81
CA ASP A 263 11.71 -1.37 -4.42
C ASP A 263 12.49 -2.64 -4.76
N TYR A 264 11.97 -3.82 -4.44
CA TYR A 264 12.65 -5.08 -4.73
C TYR A 264 12.70 -5.40 -6.22
N ILE A 265 11.62 -5.16 -6.97
CA ILE A 265 11.68 -5.33 -8.43
C ILE A 265 12.60 -4.30 -9.09
N SER A 266 12.64 -3.07 -8.58
CA SER A 266 13.57 -2.03 -9.04
C SER A 266 15.03 -2.41 -8.72
N ALA A 267 15.29 -2.95 -7.53
CA ALA A 267 16.60 -3.46 -7.15
C ALA A 267 17.04 -4.62 -8.04
N TRP A 268 16.13 -5.59 -8.30
CA TRP A 268 16.36 -6.69 -9.23
C TRP A 268 16.71 -6.18 -10.63
N ILE A 269 15.94 -5.24 -11.17
CA ILE A 269 16.20 -4.64 -12.50
C ILE A 269 17.58 -3.98 -12.54
N LYS A 270 17.94 -3.20 -11.51
CA LYS A 270 19.21 -2.48 -11.44
C LYS A 270 20.40 -3.44 -11.30
N ALA A 271 20.29 -4.47 -10.46
CA ALA A 271 21.31 -5.50 -10.30
C ALA A 271 21.53 -6.26 -11.62
N THR A 272 20.44 -6.73 -12.25
CA THR A 272 20.47 -7.44 -13.52
C THR A 272 21.04 -6.58 -14.66
N ARG A 273 20.72 -5.29 -14.70
CA ARG A 273 21.29 -4.31 -15.63
C ARG A 273 22.78 -4.09 -15.39
N GLY A 274 23.18 -4.07 -14.14
CA GLY A 274 24.59 -3.98 -13.71
C GLY A 274 25.39 -5.27 -13.91
N SER A 275 24.79 -6.34 -14.43
CA SER A 275 25.40 -7.67 -14.59
C SER A 275 25.83 -8.32 -13.27
N ASP A 276 25.20 -7.96 -12.18
CA ASP A 276 25.39 -8.57 -10.86
C ASP A 276 24.45 -9.77 -10.72
N VAL A 277 24.96 -10.96 -10.98
CA VAL A 277 24.18 -12.20 -10.95
C VAL A 277 23.75 -12.55 -9.53
N ASP A 278 24.67 -12.40 -8.57
CA ASP A 278 24.39 -12.76 -7.18
C ASP A 278 23.29 -11.89 -6.58
N ALA A 279 23.35 -10.57 -6.78
CA ALA A 279 22.30 -9.66 -6.36
C ALA A 279 20.98 -9.90 -7.12
N SER A 280 21.03 -10.25 -8.42
CA SER A 280 19.83 -10.59 -9.21
C SER A 280 19.12 -11.82 -8.64
N ILE A 281 19.86 -12.88 -8.35
CA ILE A 281 19.29 -14.10 -7.72
C ILE A 281 18.80 -13.80 -6.29
N TYR A 282 19.54 -13.03 -5.52
CA TYR A 282 19.14 -12.65 -4.16
C TYR A 282 17.80 -11.90 -4.14
N TYR A 283 17.65 -10.86 -4.95
CA TYR A 283 16.37 -10.11 -4.99
C TYR A 283 15.23 -10.93 -5.58
N LEU A 284 15.50 -11.86 -6.52
CA LEU A 284 14.51 -12.83 -6.97
C LEU A 284 14.02 -13.71 -5.81
N ALA A 285 14.95 -14.25 -5.02
CA ALA A 285 14.60 -15.06 -3.86
C ALA A 285 13.80 -14.27 -2.81
N VAL A 286 14.20 -13.02 -2.52
CA VAL A 286 13.46 -12.13 -1.60
C VAL A 286 12.02 -11.92 -2.07
N MET A 287 11.79 -11.71 -3.38
CA MET A 287 10.44 -11.55 -3.93
C MET A 287 9.63 -12.84 -3.82
N LEU A 288 10.21 -14.01 -4.14
CA LEU A 288 9.52 -15.29 -4.08
C LEU A 288 9.18 -15.71 -2.64
N GLU A 289 10.13 -15.61 -1.72
CA GLU A 289 9.92 -15.88 -0.28
C GLU A 289 8.93 -14.87 0.32
N GLY A 290 8.96 -13.64 -0.14
CA GLY A 290 7.98 -12.62 0.21
C GLY A 290 6.58 -12.88 -0.35
N GLY A 291 6.37 -13.90 -1.17
CA GLY A 291 5.07 -14.28 -1.74
C GLY A 291 4.63 -13.41 -2.92
N GLU A 292 5.59 -12.78 -3.63
CA GLU A 292 5.32 -12.07 -4.87
C GLU A 292 4.74 -13.02 -5.92
N ASP A 293 3.83 -12.52 -6.74
CA ASP A 293 3.27 -13.29 -7.85
C ASP A 293 4.37 -13.63 -8.87
N PRO A 294 4.73 -14.91 -9.06
CA PRO A 294 5.76 -15.30 -10.00
C PRO A 294 5.45 -14.88 -11.44
N ARG A 295 4.18 -14.68 -11.79
CA ARG A 295 3.74 -14.13 -13.08
C ARG A 295 4.13 -12.66 -13.23
N PHE A 296 4.06 -11.89 -12.15
CA PHE A 296 4.53 -10.51 -12.15
C PHE A 296 6.04 -10.45 -12.40
N ILE A 297 6.82 -11.25 -11.67
CA ILE A 297 8.28 -11.35 -11.86
C ILE A 297 8.61 -11.75 -13.29
N ALA A 298 7.96 -12.79 -13.82
CA ALA A 298 8.16 -13.26 -15.18
C ALA A 298 7.86 -12.18 -16.25
N ARG A 299 6.77 -11.42 -16.08
CA ARG A 299 6.46 -10.26 -16.95
C ARG A 299 7.58 -9.23 -16.94
N ARG A 300 8.14 -8.92 -15.78
CA ARG A 300 9.27 -7.98 -15.67
C ARG A 300 10.52 -8.49 -16.32
N MET A 301 10.79 -9.81 -16.28
CA MET A 301 11.89 -10.45 -17.01
C MET A 301 11.73 -10.31 -18.53
N VAL A 302 10.52 -10.53 -19.06
CA VAL A 302 10.22 -10.36 -20.50
C VAL A 302 10.42 -8.90 -20.94
N ILE A 303 9.95 -7.94 -20.13
CA ILE A 303 10.16 -6.52 -20.39
C ILE A 303 11.65 -6.20 -20.39
N PHE A 304 12.40 -6.63 -19.36
CA PHE A 304 13.83 -6.42 -19.23
C PHE A 304 14.61 -6.99 -20.43
N ALA A 305 14.24 -8.19 -20.89
CA ALA A 305 14.86 -8.82 -22.07
C ALA A 305 14.73 -7.95 -23.33
N SER A 306 13.61 -7.23 -23.49
CA SER A 306 13.38 -6.36 -24.63
C SER A 306 13.95 -4.96 -24.46
N GLU A 307 13.87 -4.41 -23.23
CA GLU A 307 14.24 -3.03 -22.90
C GLU A 307 15.75 -2.86 -22.73
N ASP A 308 16.39 -3.76 -21.94
CA ASP A 308 17.78 -3.63 -21.51
C ASP A 308 18.75 -4.50 -22.31
N VAL A 309 18.34 -5.70 -22.73
CA VAL A 309 19.16 -6.59 -23.57
C VAL A 309 18.90 -6.33 -25.06
N GLY A 310 17.63 -6.31 -25.44
CA GLY A 310 17.19 -6.01 -26.81
C GLY A 310 17.90 -6.89 -27.87
N ASN A 311 18.30 -6.26 -28.98
CA ASN A 311 18.97 -6.95 -30.10
C ASN A 311 20.47 -7.22 -29.84
N ALA A 312 21.01 -6.86 -28.67
CA ALA A 312 22.36 -7.30 -28.31
C ALA A 312 22.44 -8.83 -28.12
N ASP A 313 21.33 -9.40 -27.60
CA ASP A 313 21.14 -10.86 -27.52
C ASP A 313 19.64 -11.20 -27.63
N PRO A 314 19.13 -11.48 -28.83
CA PRO A 314 17.73 -11.84 -29.06
C PRO A 314 17.27 -13.09 -28.29
N GLN A 315 18.20 -13.98 -27.93
CA GLN A 315 17.90 -15.19 -27.16
C GLN A 315 17.36 -14.86 -25.75
N ALA A 316 17.70 -13.70 -25.21
CA ALA A 316 17.21 -13.24 -23.93
C ALA A 316 15.66 -13.18 -23.86
N LEU A 317 15.03 -12.64 -24.91
CA LEU A 317 13.56 -12.58 -25.00
C LEU A 317 12.95 -13.98 -25.13
N VAL A 318 13.56 -14.88 -25.88
CA VAL A 318 13.10 -16.27 -26.04
C VAL A 318 13.13 -16.99 -24.69
N LEU A 319 14.24 -16.87 -23.97
CA LEU A 319 14.41 -17.51 -22.67
C LEU A 319 13.45 -16.91 -21.60
N ALA A 320 13.34 -15.60 -21.55
CA ALA A 320 12.41 -14.94 -20.61
C ALA A 320 10.95 -15.35 -20.87
N ASN A 321 10.55 -15.46 -22.14
CA ASN A 321 9.21 -15.92 -22.49
C ASN A 321 9.01 -17.42 -22.17
N ALA A 322 10.02 -18.26 -22.36
CA ALA A 322 9.97 -19.67 -21.96
C ALA A 322 9.83 -19.83 -20.43
N ALA A 323 10.55 -19.02 -19.65
CA ALA A 323 10.41 -18.98 -18.19
C ALA A 323 9.01 -18.51 -17.76
N ALA A 324 8.45 -17.49 -18.43
CA ALA A 324 7.09 -17.03 -18.16
C ALA A 324 6.04 -18.12 -18.44
N GLN A 325 6.19 -18.87 -19.52
CA GLN A 325 5.31 -20.03 -19.81
C GLN A 325 5.49 -21.16 -18.79
N ALA A 326 6.70 -21.39 -18.31
CA ALA A 326 6.97 -22.38 -17.28
C ALA A 326 6.27 -22.02 -15.96
N VAL A 327 6.23 -20.74 -15.58
CA VAL A 327 5.49 -20.27 -14.40
C VAL A 327 4.01 -20.68 -14.46
N ASP A 328 3.37 -20.53 -15.61
CA ASP A 328 1.96 -20.90 -15.78
C ASP A 328 1.70 -22.42 -15.78
N ARG A 329 2.67 -23.22 -16.23
CA ARG A 329 2.51 -24.68 -16.40
C ARG A 329 2.98 -25.46 -15.20
N VAL A 330 4.02 -25.02 -14.52
CA VAL A 330 4.68 -25.73 -13.43
C VAL A 330 4.20 -25.23 -12.07
N GLY A 331 4.15 -23.90 -11.89
CA GLY A 331 3.79 -23.28 -10.59
C GLY A 331 4.92 -23.35 -9.56
N LEU A 332 4.69 -22.71 -8.40
CA LEU A 332 5.60 -22.79 -7.26
C LEU A 332 5.40 -24.12 -6.50
N PRO A 333 6.46 -24.67 -5.90
CA PRO A 333 7.81 -24.07 -5.77
C PRO A 333 8.74 -24.26 -6.97
N GLU A 334 8.47 -25.18 -7.87
CA GLU A 334 9.43 -25.63 -8.89
C GLU A 334 9.71 -24.56 -9.96
N CYS A 335 8.76 -23.70 -10.31
CA CYS A 335 8.99 -22.63 -11.29
C CYS A 335 10.04 -21.60 -10.83
N ALA A 336 10.40 -21.57 -9.54
CA ALA A 336 11.50 -20.76 -9.04
C ALA A 336 12.83 -21.09 -9.74
N LEU A 337 13.05 -22.37 -10.11
CA LEU A 337 14.23 -22.81 -10.86
C LEU A 337 14.29 -22.19 -12.25
N ASN A 338 13.14 -22.12 -12.92
CA ASN A 338 13.04 -21.52 -14.27
C ASN A 338 13.29 -20.01 -14.21
N LEU A 339 12.75 -19.32 -13.20
CA LEU A 339 12.98 -17.91 -12.99
C LEU A 339 14.44 -17.61 -12.64
N ALA A 340 15.07 -18.44 -11.78
CA ALA A 340 16.48 -18.28 -11.43
C ALA A 340 17.41 -18.45 -12.63
N GLN A 341 17.15 -19.46 -13.48
CA GLN A 341 17.88 -19.65 -14.74
C GLN A 341 17.75 -18.44 -15.65
N ALA A 342 16.55 -17.90 -15.83
CA ALA A 342 16.31 -16.72 -16.64
C ALA A 342 16.99 -15.48 -16.05
N ALA A 343 16.93 -15.26 -14.75
CA ALA A 343 17.56 -14.13 -14.06
C ALA A 343 19.09 -14.14 -14.27
N ALA A 344 19.73 -15.30 -14.06
CA ALA A 344 21.18 -15.46 -14.29
C ALA A 344 21.57 -15.17 -15.73
N TYR A 345 20.82 -15.70 -16.70
CA TYR A 345 21.06 -15.44 -18.12
C TYR A 345 20.92 -13.95 -18.47
N LEU A 346 19.83 -13.32 -18.02
CA LEU A 346 19.57 -11.90 -18.26
C LEU A 346 20.62 -11.00 -17.63
N ALA A 347 21.15 -11.36 -16.46
CA ALA A 347 22.23 -10.63 -15.84
C ALA A 347 23.54 -10.70 -16.65
N LEU A 348 23.86 -11.85 -17.23
CA LEU A 348 25.09 -12.07 -18.00
C LEU A 348 24.99 -11.62 -19.47
N ALA A 349 23.79 -11.50 -20.03
CA ALA A 349 23.57 -11.10 -21.42
C ALA A 349 24.14 -9.69 -21.68
N PRO A 350 24.68 -9.41 -22.87
CA PRO A 350 25.06 -8.06 -23.27
C PRO A 350 23.84 -7.13 -23.28
N LYS A 351 24.04 -5.86 -22.95
CA LYS A 351 22.97 -4.88 -22.80
C LYS A 351 22.92 -3.89 -23.97
N SER A 352 21.71 -3.63 -24.49
CA SER A 352 21.44 -2.59 -25.50
C SER A 352 20.01 -2.10 -25.40
N ASN A 353 19.82 -0.84 -25.15
CA ASN A 353 18.51 -0.18 -25.16
C ASN A 353 18.18 0.46 -26.52
N ALA A 354 18.88 0.11 -27.59
CA ALA A 354 18.73 0.74 -28.91
C ALA A 354 17.28 0.64 -29.45
N SER A 355 16.62 -0.50 -29.27
CA SER A 355 15.23 -0.71 -29.70
C SER A 355 14.26 0.19 -28.93
N THR A 356 14.44 0.33 -27.63
CA THR A 356 13.64 1.19 -26.74
C THR A 356 13.80 2.67 -27.13
N LEU A 357 15.02 3.10 -27.37
CA LEU A 357 15.29 4.46 -27.84
C LEU A 357 14.71 4.72 -29.21
N ALA A 358 14.78 3.75 -30.14
CA ALA A 358 14.26 3.87 -31.50
C ALA A 358 12.74 4.09 -31.49
N ILE A 359 11.99 3.23 -30.82
CA ILE A 359 10.51 3.36 -30.75
C ILE A 359 10.08 4.63 -30.00
N SER A 360 10.81 5.01 -28.94
CA SER A 360 10.51 6.23 -28.17
C SER A 360 10.74 7.49 -29.02
N ARG A 361 11.81 7.55 -29.83
CA ARG A 361 12.10 8.67 -30.75
C ARG A 361 11.07 8.74 -31.87
N ALA A 362 10.74 7.59 -32.49
CA ALA A 362 9.72 7.53 -33.53
C ALA A 362 8.34 8.00 -33.00
N GLY A 363 7.94 7.48 -31.83
CA GLY A 363 6.67 7.88 -31.22
C GLY A 363 6.60 9.37 -30.84
N ARG A 364 7.73 9.95 -30.41
CA ARG A 364 7.83 11.40 -30.17
C ARG A 364 7.65 12.17 -31.46
N HIS A 365 8.35 11.79 -32.51
CA HIS A 365 8.27 12.44 -33.83
C HIS A 365 6.83 12.44 -34.37
N VAL A 366 6.15 11.30 -34.30
CA VAL A 366 4.74 11.18 -34.72
C VAL A 366 3.82 12.09 -33.90
N ARG A 367 4.03 12.21 -32.58
CA ARG A 367 3.22 13.12 -31.73
C ARG A 367 3.45 14.60 -32.05
N GLU A 368 4.68 14.97 -32.39
CA GLU A 368 5.06 16.37 -32.66
C GLU A 368 4.70 16.82 -34.10
N HIS A 369 4.76 15.93 -35.07
CA HIS A 369 4.63 16.27 -36.49
C HIS A 369 3.46 15.60 -37.22
N GLY A 370 2.73 14.71 -36.52
CA GLY A 370 1.69 13.89 -37.13
C GLY A 370 2.25 12.69 -37.92
N ALA A 371 1.36 11.88 -38.45
CA ALA A 371 1.74 10.76 -39.32
C ALA A 371 1.98 11.24 -40.74
N ALA A 372 3.17 10.96 -41.30
CA ALA A 372 3.44 11.17 -42.69
C ALA A 372 2.78 10.06 -43.55
N GLU A 373 2.27 10.44 -44.71
CA GLU A 373 1.79 9.41 -45.69
C GLU A 373 2.93 8.52 -46.13
N PRO A 374 2.71 7.18 -46.26
CA PRO A 374 3.71 6.30 -46.78
C PRO A 374 4.10 6.70 -48.23
N PRO A 375 5.40 6.75 -48.57
CA PRO A 375 5.82 7.03 -49.94
C PRO A 375 5.24 6.01 -50.89
N PRO A 376 4.99 6.35 -52.17
CA PRO A 376 4.32 5.47 -53.13
C PRO A 376 4.93 4.06 -53.27
N TYR A 377 6.24 3.94 -53.14
CA TYR A 377 6.95 2.66 -53.25
C TYR A 377 6.78 1.73 -52.02
N LEU A 378 6.21 2.25 -50.92
CA LEU A 378 5.86 1.50 -49.73
C LEU A 378 4.34 1.25 -49.56
N GLN A 379 3.54 1.78 -50.52
CA GLN A 379 2.10 1.55 -50.53
C GLN A 379 1.77 0.22 -51.20
N ASP A 380 0.71 -0.44 -50.76
CA ASP A 380 0.24 -1.68 -51.38
C ASP A 380 -0.38 -1.37 -52.75
N ALA A 381 0.15 -2.05 -53.79
CA ALA A 381 -0.30 -1.93 -55.16
C ALA A 381 -1.14 -3.14 -55.64
N HIS A 382 -1.61 -3.99 -54.71
CA HIS A 382 -2.27 -5.26 -55.07
C HIS A 382 -3.80 -5.16 -55.17
N TYR A 383 -4.38 -3.95 -55.25
CA TYR A 383 -5.83 -3.78 -55.43
C TYR A 383 -6.17 -3.29 -56.84
N PRO A 384 -7.36 -3.67 -57.38
CA PRO A 384 -7.77 -3.20 -58.69
C PRO A 384 -7.87 -1.69 -58.78
N GLY A 385 -7.05 -1.04 -59.62
CA GLY A 385 -6.96 0.41 -59.78
C GLY A 385 -5.72 1.06 -59.14
N ALA A 386 -4.84 0.29 -58.52
CA ALA A 386 -3.54 0.80 -58.14
C ALA A 386 -2.73 1.19 -59.40
N LYS A 387 -2.21 2.43 -59.41
CA LYS A 387 -1.29 2.84 -60.50
C LYS A 387 0.08 2.22 -60.22
N PRO A 388 0.77 1.69 -61.26
CA PRO A 388 2.11 1.13 -61.12
C PRO A 388 3.14 2.16 -60.69
#